data_07fabf535bb1f15a3cd092120e6215ae
#
_entry.id   07fabf535bb1f15a3cd092120e6215ae
#
_cell.length_a   1.000
_cell.length_b   1.000
_cell.length_c   1.000
_cell.angle_alpha   90.00
_cell.angle_beta   90.00
_cell.angle_gamma   90.00
#
_symmetry.space_group_name_H-M   'P 1'
#
loop_
_entity.id
_entity.type
_entity.pdbx_description
1 polymer ?
#
loop_
_entity_poly.entity_id
_entity_poly.type
_entity_poly.pdbx_seq_one_letter_code
_entity_poly.pdbx_strand_id
1 'polypeptide(L)'
;LFAKGSVSITDSNKAGASLRLYQNNTTEPGNPTLTHGDNGLRDRKTAQNDVQFWYQYSPADNSLINVKSTLYLSDITIKTNGHNKTAEWRNNRTSGVNVVNRSHTLIFPGAHQLSYGAEYYRQQQKPEGSATLYPEGNIDFTSLYFQDEMTMKSNPVNIIVGSRYDRYKSFNPRAGKLKAERLSPRAAISVSPTDWLMMYGSISSAFRAPTMAEMYRDDVHFYRKGKPNYWVPNLNLKPENNITREIGAGIQLDGLLTDNDRLQLKGGYFGTDARNYIATRVDMKRMRSYSYNVSRARIWGWDMQGNYQSDYFDWMLSYNRTESMDASSREWLGSGNPDTLISDISIPVGHGGVSAGWRAELSAAATHVKKGDPHQAGYAVHSFSLSYKPVSVKSFEASVTLDNAFNKLAMNGKGVPLSGRTVSLYTRYQW
;
A
#
# COMPACT_ATOMS: atom_id res chain seq x y z
N LEU A 1 7.08 8.13 18.92
CA LEU A 1 6.27 7.69 20.06
C LEU A 1 4.95 7.13 19.55
N PHE A 2 4.54 6.01 20.10
CA PHE A 2 3.20 5.46 19.90
C PHE A 2 2.64 5.05 21.27
N ALA A 3 1.42 5.48 21.56
CA ALA A 3 0.68 5.11 22.75
C ALA A 3 -0.74 4.69 22.37
N LYS A 4 -1.24 3.60 22.94
CA LYS A 4 -2.61 3.12 22.76
C LYS A 4 -3.14 2.59 24.09
N GLY A 5 -4.36 2.99 24.42
CA GLY A 5 -5.07 2.50 25.59
C GLY A 5 -6.51 2.20 25.28
N SER A 6 -7.11 1.27 26.03
CA SER A 6 -8.53 0.97 25.95
C SER A 6 -9.06 0.54 27.32
N VAL A 7 -10.33 0.79 27.56
CA VAL A 7 -11.03 0.42 28.78
C VAL A 7 -12.37 -0.23 28.44
N SER A 8 -12.71 -1.29 29.13
CA SER A 8 -14.07 -1.84 29.15
C SER A 8 -14.86 -1.08 30.21
N ILE A 9 -15.84 -0.28 29.77
CA ILE A 9 -16.69 0.53 30.65
C ILE A 9 -17.77 -0.38 31.29
N THR A 10 -18.29 -1.29 30.47
CA THR A 10 -19.15 -2.41 30.86
C THR A 10 -18.81 -3.60 29.98
N ASP A 11 -19.45 -4.75 30.19
CA ASP A 11 -19.27 -5.93 29.34
C ASP A 11 -19.62 -5.67 27.86
N SER A 12 -20.54 -4.75 27.61
CA SER A 12 -21.00 -4.38 26.26
C SER A 12 -20.31 -3.13 25.70
N ASN A 13 -19.62 -2.34 26.52
CA ASN A 13 -19.12 -1.01 26.14
C ASN A 13 -17.61 -0.92 26.32
N LYS A 14 -16.91 -0.62 25.22
CA LYS A 14 -15.46 -0.40 25.23
C LYS A 14 -15.12 0.93 24.57
N ALA A 15 -14.14 1.62 25.12
CA ALA A 15 -13.61 2.85 24.53
C ALA A 15 -12.10 2.79 24.50
N GLY A 16 -11.49 3.50 23.57
CA GLY A 16 -10.05 3.57 23.51
C GLY A 16 -9.56 4.77 22.71
N ALA A 17 -8.28 5.06 22.91
CA ALA A 17 -7.59 6.12 22.21
C ALA A 17 -6.20 5.64 21.78
N SER A 18 -5.68 6.23 20.72
CA SER A 18 -4.28 6.09 20.32
C SER A 18 -3.68 7.43 19.90
N LEU A 19 -2.39 7.59 20.18
CA LEU A 19 -1.57 8.72 19.79
C LEU A 19 -0.32 8.19 19.11
N ARG A 20 0.00 8.74 17.94
CA ARG A 20 1.26 8.50 17.24
C ARG A 20 1.94 9.84 16.96
N LEU A 21 3.16 9.99 17.43
CA LEU A 21 4.02 11.12 17.12
C LEU A 21 5.24 10.57 16.37
N TYR A 22 5.41 11.01 15.13
CA TYR A 22 6.52 10.61 14.28
C TYR A 22 7.28 11.84 13.82
N GLN A 23 8.60 11.78 13.93
CA GLN A 23 9.50 12.78 13.36
C GLN A 23 10.63 12.09 12.61
N ASN A 24 10.96 12.62 11.46
CA ASN A 24 12.07 12.15 10.65
C ASN A 24 12.81 13.33 10.03
N ASN A 25 14.13 13.32 10.15
CA ASN A 25 15.02 14.31 9.52
C ASN A 25 15.95 13.53 8.59
N THR A 26 15.90 13.82 7.30
CA THR A 26 16.73 13.17 6.28
C THR A 26 17.38 14.22 5.40
N THR A 27 18.61 13.95 4.97
CA THR A 27 19.24 14.64 3.86
C THR A 27 19.16 13.75 2.64
N GLU A 28 18.53 14.23 1.59
CA GLU A 28 18.25 13.44 0.38
C GLU A 28 18.59 14.24 -0.88
N PRO A 29 18.89 13.57 -2.02
CA PRO A 29 19.06 14.25 -3.29
C PRO A 29 17.74 14.90 -3.72
N GLY A 30 17.81 16.08 -4.31
CA GLY A 30 16.63 16.83 -4.78
C GLY A 30 15.79 16.07 -5.80
N ASN A 31 16.43 15.23 -6.62
CA ASN A 31 15.78 14.25 -7.47
C ASN A 31 16.56 12.92 -7.42
N PRO A 32 16.04 11.88 -6.76
CA PRO A 32 16.75 10.61 -6.60
C PRO A 32 16.96 9.83 -7.90
N THR A 33 16.27 10.19 -8.99
CA THR A 33 16.45 9.55 -10.30
C THR A 33 17.52 10.21 -11.17
N LEU A 34 18.07 11.36 -10.78
CA LEU A 34 19.15 12.02 -11.48
C LEU A 34 20.51 11.56 -10.94
N THR A 35 21.28 10.92 -11.80
CA THR A 35 22.65 10.46 -11.50
C THR A 35 23.72 11.52 -11.82
N HIS A 36 23.37 12.58 -12.56
CA HIS A 36 24.29 13.60 -13.03
C HIS A 36 23.65 15.00 -12.94
N GLY A 37 24.50 16.03 -12.82
CA GLY A 37 24.10 17.42 -12.81
C GLY A 37 23.90 17.99 -11.39
N ASP A 38 23.32 19.16 -11.31
CA ASP A 38 23.08 19.90 -10.06
C ASP A 38 21.89 19.30 -9.28
N ASN A 39 22.13 18.14 -8.70
CA ASN A 39 21.17 17.42 -7.86
C ASN A 39 21.47 17.67 -6.38
N GLY A 40 21.47 18.96 -6.01
CA GLY A 40 21.82 19.40 -4.66
C GLY A 40 21.06 18.65 -3.57
N LEU A 41 21.76 18.37 -2.47
CA LEU A 41 21.16 17.75 -1.30
C LEU A 41 20.12 18.67 -0.67
N ARG A 42 19.07 18.11 -0.14
CA ARG A 42 17.99 18.80 0.57
C ARG A 42 17.75 18.18 1.93
N ASP A 43 17.61 19.02 2.93
CA ASP A 43 17.18 18.57 4.25
C ASP A 43 15.66 18.54 4.31
N ARG A 44 15.12 17.38 4.57
CA ARG A 44 13.69 17.17 4.76
C ARG A 44 13.39 16.84 6.21
N LYS A 45 12.48 17.61 6.80
CA LYS A 45 11.91 17.36 8.12
C LYS A 45 10.45 16.98 7.94
N THR A 46 10.08 15.77 8.39
CA THR A 46 8.70 15.28 8.39
C THR A 46 8.25 15.13 9.83
N ALA A 47 7.12 15.72 10.18
CA ALA A 47 6.42 15.52 11.44
C ALA A 47 5.02 15.01 11.13
N GLN A 48 4.59 13.94 11.80
CA GLN A 48 3.24 13.40 11.70
C GLN A 48 2.67 13.16 13.10
N ASN A 49 1.49 13.70 13.34
CA ASN A 49 0.74 13.56 14.58
C ASN A 49 -0.61 12.94 14.24
N ASP A 50 -0.84 11.72 14.73
CA ASP A 50 -2.12 11.02 14.55
C ASP A 50 -2.77 10.83 15.90
N VAL A 51 -4.06 11.16 15.99
CA VAL A 51 -4.91 10.94 17.16
C VAL A 51 -6.14 10.20 16.72
N GLN A 52 -6.51 9.17 17.45
CA GLN A 52 -7.71 8.39 17.20
C GLN A 52 -8.43 8.11 18.51
N PHE A 53 -9.74 8.28 18.49
CA PHE A 53 -10.67 7.85 19.55
C PHE A 53 -11.66 6.88 18.95
N TRP A 54 -11.98 5.81 19.67
CA TRP A 54 -13.01 4.89 19.26
C TRP A 54 -13.88 4.46 20.44
N TYR A 55 -15.14 4.19 20.12
CA TYR A 55 -16.10 3.61 21.03
C TYR A 55 -16.78 2.43 20.33
N GLN A 56 -16.97 1.35 21.07
CA GLN A 56 -17.63 0.15 20.59
C GLN A 56 -18.75 -0.25 21.56
N TYR A 57 -19.90 -0.53 21.00
CA TYR A 57 -21.05 -1.12 21.69
C TYR A 57 -21.37 -2.47 21.08
N SER A 58 -21.30 -3.55 21.89
CA SER A 58 -21.47 -4.94 21.46
C SER A 58 -22.11 -5.73 22.61
N PRO A 59 -23.47 -5.69 22.75
CA PRO A 59 -24.19 -6.42 23.77
C PRO A 59 -24.10 -7.94 23.51
N ALA A 60 -23.88 -8.73 24.56
CA ALA A 60 -23.68 -10.17 24.45
C ALA A 60 -24.95 -10.94 24.00
N ASP A 61 -26.12 -10.39 24.32
CA ASP A 61 -27.42 -10.96 24.02
C ASP A 61 -27.99 -10.61 22.64
N ASN A 62 -27.27 -9.77 21.87
CA ASN A 62 -27.73 -9.32 20.57
C ASN A 62 -26.63 -9.39 19.51
N SER A 63 -26.61 -10.45 18.72
CA SER A 63 -25.64 -10.67 17.65
C SER A 63 -25.77 -9.72 16.46
N LEU A 64 -26.84 -8.95 16.36
CA LEU A 64 -27.06 -7.98 15.30
C LEU A 64 -26.38 -6.63 15.58
N ILE A 65 -25.95 -6.39 16.82
CA ILE A 65 -25.38 -5.12 17.23
C ILE A 65 -23.92 -5.31 17.65
N ASN A 66 -23.02 -4.77 16.87
CA ASN A 66 -21.62 -4.58 17.18
C ASN A 66 -21.15 -3.31 16.47
N VAL A 67 -21.57 -2.17 17.04
CA VAL A 67 -21.31 -0.84 16.47
C VAL A 67 -19.97 -0.33 16.98
N LYS A 68 -19.11 0.07 16.06
CA LYS A 68 -17.88 0.79 16.36
C LYS A 68 -17.87 2.15 15.67
N SER A 69 -17.72 3.20 16.46
CA SER A 69 -17.52 4.57 15.99
C SER A 69 -16.08 4.97 16.22
N THR A 70 -15.47 5.59 15.21
CA THR A 70 -14.07 6.04 15.27
C THR A 70 -13.97 7.48 14.80
N LEU A 71 -13.35 8.32 15.61
CA LEU A 71 -12.95 9.69 15.26
C LEU A 71 -11.44 9.73 15.09
N TYR A 72 -10.96 10.37 14.04
CA TYR A 72 -9.53 10.44 13.78
C TYR A 72 -9.08 11.78 13.23
N LEU A 73 -7.84 12.13 13.59
CA LEU A 73 -7.12 13.29 13.10
C LEU A 73 -5.70 12.85 12.74
N SER A 74 -5.26 13.19 11.54
CA SER A 74 -3.87 13.05 11.09
C SER A 74 -3.38 14.40 10.60
N ASP A 75 -2.25 14.87 11.13
CA ASP A 75 -1.61 16.12 10.73
C ASP A 75 -0.18 15.82 10.31
N ILE A 76 0.14 16.05 9.03
CA ILE A 76 1.44 15.80 8.44
C ILE A 76 2.04 17.11 7.98
N THR A 77 3.17 17.48 8.55
CA THR A 77 3.95 18.66 8.13
C THR A 77 5.26 18.20 7.52
N ILE A 78 5.57 18.68 6.31
CA ILE A 78 6.84 18.41 5.64
C ILE A 78 7.48 19.74 5.32
N LYS A 79 8.75 19.93 5.78
CA LYS A 79 9.61 21.06 5.48
C LYS A 79 10.82 20.57 4.71
N THR A 80 11.10 21.18 3.57
CA THR A 80 12.25 20.82 2.75
C THR A 80 13.07 22.09 2.49
N ASN A 81 14.31 22.09 2.94
CA ASN A 81 15.26 23.17 2.70
C ASN A 81 16.32 22.68 1.70
N GLY A 82 16.63 23.45 0.68
CA GLY A 82 17.70 23.11 -0.27
C GLY A 82 18.82 24.13 -0.22
N HIS A 83 20.05 23.69 -0.52
CA HIS A 83 21.15 24.61 -0.83
C HIS A 83 20.71 25.49 -2.01
N ASN A 84 20.64 26.78 -1.85
CA ASN A 84 20.24 27.78 -2.85
C ASN A 84 18.78 27.75 -3.35
N LYS A 85 17.84 27.09 -2.66
CA LYS A 85 16.40 27.12 -3.00
C LYS A 85 15.55 27.55 -1.81
N THR A 86 14.48 28.27 -2.09
CA THR A 86 13.48 28.68 -1.10
C THR A 86 12.92 27.45 -0.38
N ALA A 87 12.79 27.53 0.93
CA ALA A 87 12.22 26.47 1.75
C ALA A 87 10.80 26.14 1.28
N GLU A 88 10.53 24.86 1.07
CA GLU A 88 9.19 24.36 0.79
C GLU A 88 8.58 23.85 2.09
N TRP A 89 7.40 24.32 2.44
CA TRP A 89 6.65 23.83 3.56
C TRP A 89 5.23 23.47 3.13
N ARG A 90 4.76 22.31 3.56
CA ARG A 90 3.37 21.87 3.35
C ARG A 90 2.82 21.24 4.61
N ASN A 91 1.55 21.52 4.87
CA ASN A 91 0.76 20.83 5.86
C ASN A 91 -0.38 20.09 5.17
N ASN A 92 -0.61 18.83 5.57
CA ASN A 92 -1.72 18.03 5.12
C ASN A 92 -2.45 17.51 6.36
N ARG A 93 -3.67 17.97 6.57
CA ARG A 93 -4.50 17.63 7.71
C ARG A 93 -5.73 16.86 7.26
N THR A 94 -5.93 15.68 7.85
CA THR A 94 -7.10 14.84 7.61
C THR A 94 -7.84 14.65 8.92
N SER A 95 -9.14 14.92 8.92
CA SER A 95 -10.04 14.64 10.05
C SER A 95 -11.27 13.90 9.57
N GLY A 96 -11.72 12.91 10.32
CA GLY A 96 -12.86 12.10 9.89
C GLY A 96 -13.54 11.32 11.00
N VAL A 97 -14.67 10.75 10.61
CA VAL A 97 -15.50 9.86 11.41
C VAL A 97 -15.86 8.64 10.57
N ASN A 98 -15.75 7.48 11.18
CA ASN A 98 -16.23 6.21 10.63
C ASN A 98 -17.15 5.55 11.63
N VAL A 99 -18.28 5.02 11.17
CA VAL A 99 -19.22 4.21 11.96
C VAL A 99 -19.46 2.92 11.20
N VAL A 100 -19.25 1.80 11.85
CA VAL A 100 -19.49 0.46 11.30
C VAL A 100 -20.28 -0.38 12.29
N ASN A 101 -21.29 -1.08 11.80
CA ASN A 101 -21.93 -2.19 12.52
C ASN A 101 -21.56 -3.52 11.88
N ARG A 102 -21.36 -4.54 12.71
CA ARG A 102 -21.20 -5.94 12.29
C ARG A 102 -22.28 -6.77 12.95
N SER A 103 -23.12 -7.39 12.11
CA SER A 103 -24.22 -8.26 12.56
C SER A 103 -23.91 -9.69 12.21
N HIS A 104 -24.12 -10.59 13.13
CA HIS A 104 -24.03 -12.03 12.89
C HIS A 104 -25.43 -12.64 12.94
N THR A 105 -25.77 -13.39 11.92
CA THR A 105 -27.09 -14.05 11.84
C THR A 105 -26.99 -15.39 11.16
N LEU A 106 -27.94 -16.26 11.45
CA LEU A 106 -28.08 -17.57 10.81
C LEU A 106 -29.34 -17.52 9.94
N ILE A 107 -29.13 -17.41 8.63
CA ILE A 107 -30.19 -17.46 7.62
C ILE A 107 -29.80 -18.57 6.63
N PHE A 108 -30.73 -19.52 6.38
CA PHE A 108 -30.43 -20.58 5.42
C PHE A 108 -29.94 -20.00 4.07
N PRO A 109 -28.83 -20.51 3.49
CA PRO A 109 -28.17 -21.79 3.80
C PRO A 109 -26.94 -21.69 4.73
N GLY A 110 -26.66 -20.57 5.38
CA GLY A 110 -25.40 -20.42 6.12
C GLY A 110 -25.39 -19.48 7.30
N ALA A 111 -24.21 -19.18 7.80
CA ALA A 111 -23.93 -18.12 8.74
C ALA A 111 -23.54 -16.86 7.97
N HIS A 112 -24.15 -15.73 8.29
CA HIS A 112 -23.93 -14.43 7.66
C HIS A 112 -23.23 -13.48 8.61
N GLN A 113 -22.21 -12.80 8.14
CA GLN A 113 -21.60 -11.65 8.78
C GLN A 113 -21.86 -10.41 7.92
N LEU A 114 -22.84 -9.62 8.33
CA LEU A 114 -23.18 -8.38 7.68
C LEU A 114 -22.30 -7.25 8.24
N SER A 115 -21.62 -6.52 7.37
CA SER A 115 -20.85 -5.33 7.72
C SER A 115 -21.38 -4.13 6.94
N TYR A 116 -21.85 -3.10 7.64
CA TYR A 116 -22.36 -1.90 6.99
C TYR A 116 -22.01 -0.66 7.81
N GLY A 117 -21.82 0.45 7.10
CA GLY A 117 -21.34 1.65 7.76
C GLY A 117 -21.26 2.86 6.86
N ALA A 118 -20.83 3.95 7.48
CA ALA A 118 -20.61 5.22 6.83
C ALA A 118 -19.29 5.84 7.27
N GLU A 119 -18.67 6.55 6.36
CA GLU A 119 -17.45 7.32 6.63
C GLU A 119 -17.57 8.72 6.03
N TYR A 120 -17.10 9.70 6.77
CA TYR A 120 -16.85 11.04 6.27
C TYR A 120 -15.46 11.48 6.70
N TYR A 121 -14.70 12.04 5.77
CA TYR A 121 -13.49 12.77 6.12
C TYR A 121 -13.27 14.01 5.26
N ARG A 122 -12.56 14.97 5.86
CA ARG A 122 -12.02 16.15 5.19
C ARG A 122 -10.50 16.11 5.22
N GLN A 123 -9.90 16.25 4.05
CA GLN A 123 -8.47 16.47 3.90
C GLN A 123 -8.23 17.91 3.45
N GLN A 124 -7.33 18.60 4.12
CA GLN A 124 -6.91 19.96 3.77
C GLN A 124 -5.42 19.97 3.48
N GLN A 125 -5.03 20.57 2.38
CA GLN A 125 -3.63 20.77 2.01
C GLN A 125 -3.34 22.27 1.95
N LYS A 126 -2.35 22.71 2.72
CA LYS A 126 -1.90 24.09 2.77
C LYS A 126 -0.40 24.12 2.47
N PRO A 127 0.00 24.60 1.29
CA PRO A 127 1.40 24.92 1.01
C PRO A 127 1.76 26.26 1.68
N GLU A 128 3.00 26.38 2.11
CA GLU A 128 3.58 27.65 2.56
C GLU A 128 4.92 27.87 1.86
N GLY A 129 5.29 29.13 1.63
CA GLY A 129 6.48 29.49 0.89
C GLY A 129 6.35 29.26 -0.61
N SER A 130 7.42 28.81 -1.27
CA SER A 130 7.45 28.51 -2.71
C SER A 130 6.94 27.10 -3.07
N ALA A 131 6.21 26.44 -2.19
CA ALA A 131 5.74 25.06 -2.34
C ALA A 131 4.57 24.94 -3.33
N THR A 132 4.80 25.28 -4.57
CA THR A 132 3.80 25.24 -5.65
C THR A 132 3.55 23.82 -6.17
N LEU A 133 4.43 22.86 -5.87
CA LEU A 133 4.26 21.43 -6.17
C LEU A 133 3.02 20.81 -5.48
N TYR A 134 2.54 21.45 -4.42
CA TYR A 134 1.43 20.96 -3.60
C TYR A 134 0.34 22.03 -3.56
N PRO A 135 -0.61 22.00 -4.50
CA PRO A 135 -1.65 23.01 -4.60
C PRO A 135 -2.50 23.08 -3.33
N GLU A 136 -2.83 24.30 -2.92
CA GLU A 136 -3.77 24.52 -1.83
C GLU A 136 -5.13 23.91 -2.17
N GLY A 137 -5.81 23.35 -1.18
CA GLY A 137 -7.17 22.85 -1.39
C GLY A 137 -7.69 21.95 -0.29
N ASN A 138 -8.91 21.52 -0.47
CA ASN A 138 -9.55 20.54 0.39
C ASN A 138 -10.30 19.47 -0.41
N ILE A 139 -10.45 18.31 0.20
CA ILE A 139 -11.24 17.20 -0.26
C ILE A 139 -12.23 16.86 0.85
N ASP A 140 -13.51 16.77 0.51
CA ASP A 140 -14.55 16.15 1.31
C ASP A 140 -14.91 14.81 0.68
N PHE A 141 -14.81 13.76 1.48
CA PHE A 141 -15.13 12.41 1.07
C PHE A 141 -16.22 11.82 1.98
N THR A 142 -17.25 11.27 1.36
CA THR A 142 -18.37 10.61 2.07
C THR A 142 -18.57 9.25 1.44
N SER A 143 -18.74 8.21 2.24
CA SER A 143 -19.07 6.88 1.75
C SER A 143 -20.10 6.18 2.61
N LEU A 144 -20.87 5.31 1.95
CA LEU A 144 -21.75 4.33 2.55
C LEU A 144 -21.37 2.96 2.01
N TYR A 145 -21.34 1.95 2.85
CA TYR A 145 -20.97 0.60 2.40
C TYR A 145 -21.80 -0.47 3.11
N PHE A 146 -21.95 -1.57 2.40
CA PHE A 146 -22.57 -2.80 2.86
C PHE A 146 -21.80 -4.00 2.32
N GLN A 147 -21.62 -5.03 3.13
CA GLN A 147 -21.04 -6.31 2.75
C GLN A 147 -21.71 -7.41 3.54
N ASP A 148 -22.01 -8.50 2.88
CA ASP A 148 -22.38 -9.78 3.47
C ASP A 148 -21.31 -10.81 3.18
N GLU A 149 -20.84 -11.49 4.20
CA GLU A 149 -19.95 -12.64 4.14
C GLU A 149 -20.71 -13.86 4.65
N MET A 150 -21.02 -14.76 3.75
CA MET A 150 -21.80 -15.98 4.01
C MET A 150 -20.89 -17.21 4.03
N THR A 151 -20.88 -17.92 5.14
CA THR A 151 -20.24 -19.22 5.29
C THR A 151 -21.30 -20.33 5.25
N MET A 152 -21.23 -21.20 4.26
CA MET A 152 -22.20 -22.31 4.13
C MET A 152 -21.97 -23.37 5.20
N LYS A 153 -23.06 -23.88 5.83
CA LYS A 153 -22.96 -24.87 6.89
C LYS A 153 -22.55 -26.27 6.41
N SER A 154 -23.00 -26.63 5.23
CA SER A 154 -22.87 -28.04 4.73
C SER A 154 -21.78 -28.22 3.68
N ASN A 155 -21.22 -27.13 3.20
CA ASN A 155 -20.19 -27.12 2.15
C ASN A 155 -19.08 -26.15 2.52
N PRO A 156 -17.83 -26.46 2.24
CA PRO A 156 -16.70 -25.58 2.52
C PRO A 156 -16.64 -24.40 1.51
N VAL A 157 -17.73 -23.64 1.44
CA VAL A 157 -17.92 -22.50 0.52
C VAL A 157 -18.17 -21.24 1.33
N ASN A 158 -17.38 -20.20 1.02
CA ASN A 158 -17.63 -18.86 1.52
C ASN A 158 -17.95 -17.94 0.33
N ILE A 159 -18.96 -17.08 0.48
CA ILE A 159 -19.38 -16.12 -0.53
C ILE A 159 -19.36 -14.73 0.12
N ILE A 160 -18.78 -13.78 -0.58
CA ILE A 160 -18.77 -12.36 -0.18
C ILE A 160 -19.48 -11.58 -1.27
N VAL A 161 -20.47 -10.77 -0.89
CA VAL A 161 -21.08 -9.76 -1.77
C VAL A 161 -21.14 -8.44 -1.03
N GLY A 162 -20.91 -7.35 -1.76
CA GLY A 162 -20.95 -6.04 -1.13
C GLY A 162 -20.95 -4.92 -2.14
N SER A 163 -21.18 -3.73 -1.65
CA SER A 163 -21.11 -2.51 -2.46
C SER A 163 -20.73 -1.32 -1.60
N ARG A 164 -20.04 -0.36 -2.20
CA ARG A 164 -19.69 0.91 -1.59
C ARG A 164 -20.12 2.04 -2.51
N TYR A 165 -20.83 3.00 -1.96
CA TYR A 165 -21.11 4.27 -2.61
C TYR A 165 -20.15 5.33 -2.07
N ASP A 166 -19.42 5.97 -2.96
CA ASP A 166 -18.44 7.02 -2.66
C ASP A 166 -18.87 8.33 -3.30
N ARG A 167 -18.74 9.41 -2.55
CA ARG A 167 -18.92 10.79 -3.01
C ARG A 167 -17.70 11.60 -2.67
N TYR A 168 -17.07 12.14 -3.69
CA TYR A 168 -15.87 12.95 -3.63
C TYR A 168 -16.19 14.39 -4.02
N LYS A 169 -15.69 15.36 -3.27
CA LYS A 169 -15.72 16.77 -3.61
C LYS A 169 -14.36 17.36 -3.33
N SER A 170 -13.74 18.00 -4.30
CA SER A 170 -12.53 18.77 -4.08
C SER A 170 -12.76 20.25 -4.40
N PHE A 171 -11.99 21.10 -3.75
CA PHE A 171 -11.98 22.53 -3.96
C PHE A 171 -10.55 23.05 -3.93
N ASN A 172 -10.22 23.89 -4.93
CA ASN A 172 -9.00 24.68 -4.98
C ASN A 172 -9.36 26.15 -5.20
N PRO A 173 -8.78 27.12 -4.48
CA PRO A 173 -9.15 28.53 -4.59
C PRO A 173 -9.01 29.13 -5.99
N ARG A 174 -8.04 28.64 -6.78
CA ARG A 174 -7.74 29.17 -8.12
C ARG A 174 -8.48 28.43 -9.23
N ALA A 175 -8.67 27.12 -9.06
CA ALA A 175 -9.15 26.23 -10.13
C ALA A 175 -10.61 25.78 -9.94
N GLY A 176 -11.23 26.05 -8.79
CA GLY A 176 -12.64 25.76 -8.54
C GLY A 176 -12.90 24.37 -7.95
N LYS A 177 -14.03 23.76 -8.30
CA LYS A 177 -14.57 22.55 -7.66
C LYS A 177 -14.66 21.38 -8.64
N LEU A 178 -14.30 20.18 -8.17
CA LEU A 178 -14.63 18.92 -8.84
C LEU A 178 -15.55 18.11 -7.92
N LYS A 179 -16.55 17.44 -8.52
CA LYS A 179 -17.41 16.48 -7.82
C LYS A 179 -17.41 15.17 -8.59
N ALA A 180 -17.40 14.08 -7.89
CA ALA A 180 -17.52 12.76 -8.47
C ALA A 180 -18.21 11.83 -7.48
N GLU A 181 -18.95 10.85 -8.00
CA GLU A 181 -19.61 9.84 -7.19
C GLU A 181 -19.64 8.51 -7.93
N ARG A 182 -19.63 7.42 -7.18
CA ARG A 182 -19.60 6.08 -7.75
C ARG A 182 -20.15 5.04 -6.79
N LEU A 183 -20.86 4.07 -7.36
CA LEU A 183 -21.18 2.79 -6.72
C LEU A 183 -20.14 1.75 -7.17
N SER A 184 -19.53 1.06 -6.22
CA SER A 184 -18.45 0.09 -6.41
C SER A 184 -18.87 -1.26 -5.84
N PRO A 185 -19.49 -2.15 -6.64
CA PRO A 185 -19.85 -3.50 -6.23
C PRO A 185 -18.63 -4.42 -6.18
N ARG A 186 -18.73 -5.46 -5.33
CA ARG A 186 -17.78 -6.56 -5.24
C ARG A 186 -18.48 -7.88 -5.00
N ALA A 187 -17.92 -8.96 -5.53
CA ALA A 187 -18.29 -10.31 -5.21
C ALA A 187 -17.05 -11.21 -5.17
N ALA A 188 -17.04 -12.18 -4.27
CA ALA A 188 -15.99 -13.18 -4.19
C ALA A 188 -16.59 -14.50 -3.74
N ILE A 189 -15.96 -15.59 -4.15
CA ILE A 189 -16.27 -16.95 -3.72
C ILE A 189 -14.97 -17.66 -3.39
N SER A 190 -14.95 -18.41 -2.31
CA SER A 190 -13.88 -19.37 -2.03
C SER A 190 -14.47 -20.74 -1.72
N VAL A 191 -13.77 -21.77 -2.14
CA VAL A 191 -14.16 -23.18 -1.98
C VAL A 191 -12.95 -23.94 -1.47
N SER A 192 -13.14 -24.74 -0.41
CA SER A 192 -12.12 -25.64 0.13
C SER A 192 -12.60 -27.09 -0.05
N PRO A 193 -12.42 -27.69 -1.25
CA PRO A 193 -12.95 -29.03 -1.54
C PRO A 193 -12.28 -30.11 -0.69
N THR A 194 -11.11 -29.84 -0.15
CA THR A 194 -10.36 -30.65 0.80
C THR A 194 -9.73 -29.76 1.86
N ASP A 195 -9.26 -30.34 2.95
CA ASP A 195 -8.61 -29.58 4.05
C ASP A 195 -7.30 -28.93 3.63
N TRP A 196 -6.66 -29.46 2.61
CA TRP A 196 -5.37 -28.98 2.11
C TRP A 196 -5.46 -28.01 0.91
N LEU A 197 -6.63 -27.88 0.26
CA LEU A 197 -6.81 -27.06 -0.95
C LEU A 197 -7.92 -26.03 -0.78
N MET A 198 -7.61 -24.77 -1.01
CA MET A 198 -8.57 -23.69 -1.17
C MET A 198 -8.43 -23.06 -2.56
N MET A 199 -9.54 -22.82 -3.24
CA MET A 199 -9.61 -22.05 -4.48
C MET A 199 -10.50 -20.82 -4.28
N TYR A 200 -10.18 -19.71 -4.93
CA TYR A 200 -11.00 -18.52 -4.85
C TYR A 200 -11.07 -17.77 -6.18
N GLY A 201 -12.13 -17.01 -6.34
CA GLY A 201 -12.31 -16.07 -7.42
C GLY A 201 -13.02 -14.81 -6.93
N SER A 202 -12.65 -13.66 -7.48
CA SER A 202 -13.28 -12.40 -7.14
C SER A 202 -13.47 -11.48 -8.35
N ILE A 203 -14.47 -10.61 -8.24
CA ILE A 203 -14.66 -9.46 -9.12
C ILE A 203 -15.00 -8.25 -8.25
N SER A 204 -14.32 -7.15 -8.49
CA SER A 204 -14.55 -5.92 -7.77
C SER A 204 -14.48 -4.70 -8.67
N SER A 205 -15.33 -3.72 -8.41
CA SER A 205 -15.21 -2.37 -8.98
C SER A 205 -14.59 -1.44 -7.96
N ALA A 206 -13.69 -0.57 -8.40
CA ALA A 206 -13.07 0.46 -7.59
C ALA A 206 -13.15 1.82 -8.28
N PHE A 207 -13.24 2.86 -7.48
CA PHE A 207 -13.26 4.24 -7.88
C PHE A 207 -12.03 4.96 -7.33
N ARG A 208 -11.32 5.72 -8.18
CA ARG A 208 -10.24 6.60 -7.77
C ARG A 208 -10.47 8.01 -8.31
N ALA A 209 -10.76 8.94 -7.43
CA ALA A 209 -10.82 10.35 -7.80
C ALA A 209 -9.41 10.89 -8.10
N PRO A 210 -9.27 11.91 -9.00
CA PRO A 210 -8.00 12.58 -9.20
C PRO A 210 -7.51 13.24 -7.89
N THR A 211 -6.22 13.18 -7.65
CA THR A 211 -5.59 13.90 -6.53
C THR A 211 -5.49 15.39 -6.80
N MET A 212 -5.32 16.20 -5.75
CA MET A 212 -5.08 17.64 -5.90
C MET A 212 -3.87 17.94 -6.80
N ALA A 213 -2.80 17.16 -6.66
CA ALA A 213 -1.60 17.33 -7.48
C ALA A 213 -1.83 17.01 -8.96
N GLU A 214 -2.63 15.98 -9.27
CA GLU A 214 -2.97 15.64 -10.66
C GLU A 214 -3.82 16.71 -11.32
N MET A 215 -4.71 17.36 -10.58
CA MET A 215 -5.64 18.37 -11.10
C MET A 215 -5.09 19.78 -11.18
N TYR A 216 -4.37 20.19 -10.11
CA TYR A 216 -4.17 21.62 -9.84
C TYR A 216 -2.70 22.08 -9.86
N ARG A 217 -1.73 21.16 -10.07
CA ARG A 217 -0.31 21.52 -10.09
C ARG A 217 -0.03 22.50 -11.23
N ASP A 218 0.68 23.62 -10.93
CA ASP A 218 0.94 24.72 -11.87
C ASP A 218 2.38 25.29 -11.78
N ASP A 219 3.31 24.55 -11.18
CA ASP A 219 4.69 24.96 -10.92
C ASP A 219 5.69 24.45 -11.98
N VAL A 220 6.98 24.81 -11.80
CA VAL A 220 8.07 24.30 -12.62
C VAL A 220 8.35 22.83 -12.28
N HIS A 221 8.21 21.94 -13.25
CA HIS A 221 8.56 20.54 -13.11
C HIS A 221 10.07 20.32 -13.11
N PHE A 222 10.76 20.84 -14.13
CA PHE A 222 12.21 20.79 -14.28
C PHE A 222 12.70 21.84 -15.27
N TYR A 223 14.02 22.04 -15.31
CA TYR A 223 14.68 22.87 -16.31
C TYR A 223 15.40 22.01 -17.34
N ARG A 224 15.32 22.37 -18.61
CA ARG A 224 16.10 21.78 -19.70
C ARG A 224 16.80 22.87 -20.50
N LYS A 225 18.13 22.84 -20.54
CA LYS A 225 18.94 23.86 -21.21
C LYS A 225 18.51 25.30 -20.81
N GLY A 226 18.30 25.54 -19.51
CA GLY A 226 17.87 26.83 -18.96
C GLY A 226 16.38 27.16 -19.16
N LYS A 227 15.61 26.38 -19.91
CA LYS A 227 14.18 26.60 -20.14
C LYS A 227 13.34 25.79 -19.15
N PRO A 228 12.38 26.40 -18.42
CA PRO A 228 11.50 25.70 -17.51
C PRO A 228 10.46 24.86 -18.25
N ASN A 229 10.20 23.65 -17.78
CA ASN A 229 9.03 22.86 -18.09
C ASN A 229 8.01 23.08 -16.98
N TYR A 230 6.80 23.53 -17.34
CA TYR A 230 5.74 23.82 -16.36
C TYR A 230 4.75 22.68 -16.24
N TRP A 231 4.29 22.43 -15.04
CA TRP A 231 3.05 21.70 -14.83
C TRP A 231 1.87 22.57 -15.29
N VAL A 232 0.92 21.94 -15.96
CA VAL A 232 -0.31 22.59 -16.41
C VAL A 232 -1.49 21.89 -15.75
N PRO A 233 -2.33 22.60 -14.99
CA PRO A 233 -3.54 22.07 -14.40
C PRO A 233 -4.46 21.45 -15.43
N ASN A 234 -5.14 20.35 -15.06
CA ASN A 234 -6.18 19.73 -15.88
C ASN A 234 -7.44 19.49 -15.04
N LEU A 235 -8.40 20.39 -15.16
CA LEU A 235 -9.68 20.35 -14.46
C LEU A 235 -10.70 19.41 -15.10
N ASN A 236 -10.40 18.89 -16.31
CA ASN A 236 -11.27 17.97 -17.04
C ASN A 236 -10.94 16.50 -16.76
N LEU A 237 -10.07 16.23 -15.77
CA LEU A 237 -9.76 14.86 -15.36
C LEU A 237 -11.01 14.16 -14.85
N LYS A 238 -11.28 13.00 -15.45
CA LYS A 238 -12.33 12.09 -15.00
C LYS A 238 -11.74 11.11 -13.98
N PRO A 239 -12.52 10.71 -12.99
CA PRO A 239 -12.13 9.64 -12.08
C PRO A 239 -11.85 8.33 -12.81
N GLU A 240 -10.91 7.56 -12.30
CA GLU A 240 -10.68 6.19 -12.76
C GLU A 240 -11.78 5.27 -12.26
N ASN A 241 -12.16 4.34 -13.11
CA ASN A 241 -13.07 3.25 -12.80
C ASN A 241 -12.38 1.93 -13.14
N ASN A 242 -12.05 1.17 -12.13
CA ASN A 242 -11.29 -0.06 -12.24
C ASN A 242 -12.22 -1.25 -12.01
N ILE A 243 -12.16 -2.25 -12.87
CA ILE A 243 -12.79 -3.56 -12.66
C ILE A 243 -11.68 -4.58 -12.59
N THR A 244 -11.48 -5.14 -11.40
CA THR A 244 -10.47 -6.18 -11.16
C THR A 244 -11.15 -7.53 -11.07
N ARG A 245 -10.57 -8.53 -11.73
CA ARG A 245 -10.92 -9.95 -11.63
C ARG A 245 -9.70 -10.67 -11.12
N GLU A 246 -9.90 -11.56 -10.17
CA GLU A 246 -8.84 -12.33 -9.57
C GLU A 246 -9.27 -13.78 -9.45
N ILE A 247 -8.34 -14.71 -9.69
CA ILE A 247 -8.47 -16.13 -9.43
C ILE A 247 -7.19 -16.63 -8.79
N GLY A 248 -7.34 -17.52 -7.82
CA GLY A 248 -6.17 -18.08 -7.15
C GLY A 248 -6.49 -19.34 -6.37
N ALA A 249 -5.43 -19.94 -5.86
CA ALA A 249 -5.50 -21.14 -5.03
C ALA A 249 -4.49 -21.04 -3.88
N GLY A 250 -4.81 -21.71 -2.77
CA GLY A 250 -3.95 -21.95 -1.63
C GLY A 250 -3.87 -23.43 -1.33
N ILE A 251 -2.68 -23.90 -0.99
CA ILE A 251 -2.39 -25.28 -0.60
C ILE A 251 -1.71 -25.24 0.77
N GLN A 252 -2.16 -26.09 1.68
CA GLN A 252 -1.51 -26.34 2.96
C GLN A 252 -1.33 -27.83 3.14
N LEU A 253 -0.08 -28.25 3.34
CA LEU A 253 0.28 -29.64 3.61
C LEU A 253 1.06 -29.71 4.91
N ASP A 254 0.64 -30.57 5.82
CA ASP A 254 1.33 -30.85 7.07
C ASP A 254 1.96 -32.25 6.95
N GLY A 255 3.17 -32.45 7.49
CA GLY A 255 3.87 -33.73 7.46
C GLY A 255 4.33 -34.18 6.06
N LEU A 256 4.84 -33.25 5.24
CA LEU A 256 5.24 -33.53 3.85
C LEU A 256 6.59 -34.27 3.75
N LEU A 257 7.59 -33.79 4.45
CA LEU A 257 8.97 -34.34 4.50
C LEU A 257 9.32 -34.87 5.89
N THR A 258 8.74 -34.30 6.94
CA THR A 258 8.90 -34.70 8.34
C THR A 258 7.56 -34.59 9.04
N ASP A 259 7.38 -35.29 10.17
CA ASP A 259 6.10 -35.31 10.91
C ASP A 259 5.64 -33.93 11.41
N ASN A 260 6.57 -33.00 11.58
CA ASN A 260 6.33 -31.66 12.16
C ASN A 260 6.43 -30.53 11.13
N ASP A 261 6.58 -30.83 9.85
CA ASP A 261 6.71 -29.77 8.85
C ASP A 261 5.34 -29.27 8.33
N ARG A 262 5.37 -28.09 7.78
CA ARG A 262 4.23 -27.45 7.15
C ARG A 262 4.65 -26.71 5.88
N LEU A 263 4.02 -27.03 4.77
CA LEU A 263 4.11 -26.30 3.51
C LEU A 263 2.82 -25.52 3.27
N GLN A 264 2.93 -24.22 3.04
CA GLN A 264 1.84 -23.36 2.61
C GLN A 264 2.23 -22.67 1.29
N LEU A 265 1.41 -22.88 0.26
CA LEU A 265 1.56 -22.22 -1.05
C LEU A 265 0.29 -21.43 -1.34
N LYS A 266 0.45 -20.21 -1.83
CA LYS A 266 -0.65 -19.39 -2.34
C LYS A 266 -0.23 -18.75 -3.65
N GLY A 267 -1.09 -18.79 -4.65
CA GLY A 267 -0.86 -18.12 -5.93
C GLY A 267 -2.15 -17.54 -6.48
N GLY A 268 -2.05 -16.39 -7.12
CA GLY A 268 -3.17 -15.73 -7.76
C GLY A 268 -2.75 -14.99 -9.02
N TYR A 269 -3.68 -14.93 -9.94
CA TYR A 269 -3.62 -14.06 -11.12
C TYR A 269 -4.71 -13.00 -11.00
N PHE A 270 -4.34 -11.76 -11.29
CA PHE A 270 -5.29 -10.66 -11.35
C PHE A 270 -5.23 -9.95 -12.69
N GLY A 271 -6.38 -9.43 -13.10
CA GLY A 271 -6.51 -8.58 -14.28
C GLY A 271 -7.47 -7.43 -14.00
N THR A 272 -7.02 -6.21 -14.26
CA THR A 272 -7.76 -4.97 -14.06
C THR A 272 -7.97 -4.25 -15.39
N ASP A 273 -9.23 -4.00 -15.72
CA ASP A 273 -9.63 -3.05 -16.76
C ASP A 273 -9.86 -1.68 -16.10
N ALA A 274 -8.99 -0.72 -16.38
CA ALA A 274 -9.08 0.65 -15.87
C ALA A 274 -9.60 1.59 -16.96
N ARG A 275 -10.76 2.19 -16.73
CA ARG A 275 -11.30 3.26 -17.59
C ARG A 275 -10.92 4.62 -17.04
N ASN A 276 -10.61 5.57 -17.92
CA ASN A 276 -10.14 6.91 -17.57
C ASN A 276 -8.89 6.88 -16.66
N TYR A 277 -7.99 5.91 -16.88
CA TYR A 277 -6.75 5.81 -16.13
C TYR A 277 -5.99 7.14 -16.17
N ILE A 278 -5.55 7.65 -15.02
CA ILE A 278 -4.86 8.93 -14.94
C ILE A 278 -3.36 8.71 -15.09
N ALA A 279 -2.80 9.20 -16.19
CA ALA A 279 -1.39 9.15 -16.50
C ALA A 279 -0.79 10.55 -16.57
N THR A 280 0.53 10.62 -16.44
CA THR A 280 1.29 11.88 -16.62
C THR A 280 1.98 11.89 -17.98
N ARG A 281 1.95 13.04 -18.66
CA ARG A 281 2.66 13.29 -19.90
C ARG A 281 3.62 14.45 -19.78
N VAL A 282 4.82 14.26 -20.31
CA VAL A 282 5.82 15.31 -20.47
C VAL A 282 5.91 15.67 -21.95
N ASP A 283 5.44 16.89 -22.33
CA ASP A 283 5.54 17.41 -23.68
C ASP A 283 6.81 18.28 -23.79
N MET A 284 7.86 17.64 -24.30
CA MET A 284 9.18 18.31 -24.45
C MET A 284 9.19 19.38 -25.54
N LYS A 285 8.26 19.32 -26.52
CA LYS A 285 8.18 20.34 -27.60
C LYS A 285 7.58 21.62 -27.06
N ARG A 286 6.56 21.52 -26.21
CA ARG A 286 5.86 22.65 -25.61
C ARG A 286 6.36 23.01 -24.22
N MET A 287 7.37 22.26 -23.70
CA MET A 287 7.93 22.44 -22.36
C MET A 287 6.87 22.47 -21.26
N ARG A 288 5.96 21.49 -21.27
CA ARG A 288 4.90 21.34 -20.27
C ARG A 288 4.66 19.88 -19.88
N SER A 289 4.22 19.71 -18.65
CA SER A 289 3.81 18.43 -18.07
C SER A 289 2.37 18.55 -17.58
N TYR A 290 1.59 17.50 -17.72
CA TYR A 290 0.20 17.48 -17.28
C TYR A 290 -0.31 16.06 -17.06
N SER A 291 -1.29 15.93 -16.19
CA SER A 291 -2.04 14.69 -16.04
C SER A 291 -3.18 14.61 -17.08
N TYR A 292 -3.45 13.42 -17.58
CA TYR A 292 -4.51 13.20 -18.57
C TYR A 292 -5.13 11.81 -18.37
N ASN A 293 -6.34 11.62 -18.88
CA ASN A 293 -6.98 10.31 -18.86
C ASN A 293 -6.60 9.49 -20.09
N VAL A 294 -6.07 8.29 -19.85
CA VAL A 294 -6.02 7.20 -20.82
C VAL A 294 -7.41 6.56 -20.86
N SER A 295 -8.00 6.40 -22.04
CA SER A 295 -9.38 5.93 -22.18
C SER A 295 -9.58 4.56 -21.54
N ARG A 296 -8.63 3.64 -21.75
CA ARG A 296 -8.62 2.31 -21.19
C ARG A 296 -7.19 1.80 -20.97
N ALA A 297 -6.87 1.43 -19.75
CA ALA A 297 -5.64 0.72 -19.42
C ALA A 297 -5.95 -0.71 -18.98
N ARG A 298 -5.03 -1.63 -19.24
CA ARG A 298 -5.03 -2.98 -18.68
C ARG A 298 -3.85 -3.13 -17.75
N ILE A 299 -4.12 -3.68 -16.57
CA ILE A 299 -3.10 -4.00 -15.57
C ILE A 299 -3.32 -5.45 -15.19
N TRP A 300 -2.27 -6.27 -15.20
CA TRP A 300 -2.39 -7.68 -14.85
C TRP A 300 -1.11 -8.19 -14.21
N GLY A 301 -1.21 -9.28 -13.50
CA GLY A 301 -0.04 -9.84 -12.83
C GLY A 301 -0.29 -11.14 -12.11
N TRP A 302 0.77 -11.63 -11.52
CA TRP A 302 0.85 -12.80 -10.67
C TRP A 302 1.39 -12.41 -9.30
N ASP A 303 0.82 -12.97 -8.27
CA ASP A 303 1.33 -12.92 -6.89
C ASP A 303 1.39 -14.35 -6.37
N MET A 304 2.58 -14.79 -5.95
CA MET A 304 2.81 -16.14 -5.46
C MET A 304 3.63 -16.07 -4.17
N GLN A 305 3.23 -16.85 -3.17
CA GLN A 305 3.91 -17.00 -1.90
C GLN A 305 4.00 -18.46 -1.53
N GLY A 306 5.15 -18.85 -0.98
CA GLY A 306 5.38 -20.16 -0.39
C GLY A 306 6.06 -20.00 0.95
N ASN A 307 5.58 -20.75 1.95
CA ASN A 307 6.22 -20.88 3.26
C ASN A 307 6.38 -22.37 3.55
N TYR A 308 7.59 -22.77 3.86
CA TYR A 308 7.89 -24.09 4.40
C TYR A 308 8.52 -23.92 5.78
N GLN A 309 7.98 -24.57 6.77
CA GLN A 309 8.44 -24.53 8.15
C GLN A 309 8.75 -25.95 8.60
N SER A 310 9.88 -26.13 9.23
CA SER A 310 10.29 -27.42 9.82
C SER A 310 11.18 -27.21 11.03
N ASP A 311 11.54 -28.28 11.71
CA ASP A 311 12.53 -28.25 12.80
C ASP A 311 13.95 -27.90 12.31
N TYR A 312 14.22 -28.05 11.00
CA TYR A 312 15.55 -27.89 10.40
C TYR A 312 15.76 -26.51 9.76
N PHE A 313 14.72 -25.97 9.11
CA PHE A 313 14.78 -24.65 8.50
C PHE A 313 13.38 -24.11 8.21
N ASP A 314 13.26 -22.79 8.16
CA ASP A 314 12.13 -22.07 7.63
C ASP A 314 12.52 -21.49 6.26
N TRP A 315 11.65 -21.63 5.27
CA TRP A 315 11.86 -21.07 3.94
C TRP A 315 10.63 -20.29 3.48
N MET A 316 10.81 -19.04 3.13
CA MET A 316 9.81 -18.19 2.50
C MET A 316 10.23 -17.88 1.06
N LEU A 317 9.31 -18.05 0.13
CA LEU A 317 9.46 -17.67 -1.28
C LEU A 317 8.33 -16.73 -1.66
N SER A 318 8.64 -15.63 -2.36
CA SER A 318 7.64 -14.69 -2.88
C SER A 318 8.01 -14.27 -4.29
N TYR A 319 7.06 -14.37 -5.21
CA TYR A 319 7.18 -13.90 -6.59
C TYR A 319 6.05 -12.94 -6.92
N ASN A 320 6.41 -11.80 -7.48
CA ASN A 320 5.46 -10.80 -7.95
C ASN A 320 5.79 -10.34 -9.38
N ARG A 321 4.75 -10.25 -10.20
CA ARG A 321 4.79 -9.66 -11.52
C ARG A 321 3.60 -8.74 -11.72
N THR A 322 3.82 -7.53 -12.21
CA THR A 322 2.76 -6.58 -12.56
C THR A 322 3.11 -5.85 -13.84
N GLU A 323 2.22 -5.92 -14.81
CA GLU A 323 2.33 -5.27 -16.11
C GLU A 323 1.19 -4.29 -16.31
N SER A 324 1.44 -3.22 -17.08
CA SER A 324 0.39 -2.24 -17.41
C SER A 324 0.56 -1.67 -18.81
N MET A 325 -0.56 -1.56 -19.53
CA MET A 325 -0.58 -1.16 -20.94
C MET A 325 -1.79 -0.28 -21.23
N ASP A 326 -1.61 0.73 -22.06
CA ASP A 326 -2.73 1.41 -22.72
C ASP A 326 -3.39 0.45 -23.74
N ALA A 327 -4.65 0.10 -23.51
CA ALA A 327 -5.34 -0.90 -24.32
C ALA A 327 -5.61 -0.43 -25.76
N SER A 328 -5.57 0.88 -26.02
CA SER A 328 -5.84 1.47 -27.34
C SER A 328 -4.57 1.59 -28.17
N SER A 329 -3.52 2.17 -27.62
CA SER A 329 -2.24 2.38 -28.31
C SER A 329 -1.30 1.17 -28.24
N ARG A 330 -1.55 0.24 -27.30
CA ARG A 330 -0.67 -0.87 -26.94
C ARG A 330 0.71 -0.42 -26.43
N GLU A 331 0.82 0.82 -25.98
CA GLU A 331 2.03 1.33 -25.35
C GLU A 331 2.08 0.92 -23.86
N TRP A 332 3.24 0.54 -23.38
CA TRP A 332 3.46 0.27 -21.95
C TRP A 332 3.28 1.54 -21.13
N LEU A 333 2.61 1.44 -19.99
CA LEU A 333 2.42 2.58 -19.09
C LEU A 333 3.58 2.75 -18.10
N GLY A 334 4.46 1.73 -18.02
CA GLY A 334 5.67 1.80 -17.23
C GLY A 334 5.43 1.95 -15.73
N SER A 335 4.29 1.53 -15.25
CA SER A 335 3.90 1.65 -13.83
C SER A 335 4.39 0.50 -12.98
N GLY A 336 4.91 -0.58 -13.60
CA GLY A 336 5.28 -1.80 -12.92
C GLY A 336 6.69 -1.74 -12.31
N ASN A 337 6.84 -2.37 -11.17
CA ASN A 337 8.14 -2.88 -10.77
C ASN A 337 8.48 -4.08 -11.66
N PRO A 338 9.75 -4.33 -11.97
CA PRO A 338 10.15 -5.54 -12.66
C PRO A 338 9.75 -6.77 -11.85
N ASP A 339 9.65 -7.91 -12.53
CA ASP A 339 9.40 -9.20 -11.87
C ASP A 339 10.43 -9.40 -10.75
N THR A 340 9.93 -9.69 -9.56
CA THR A 340 10.77 -9.81 -8.37
C THR A 340 10.52 -11.15 -7.69
N LEU A 341 11.60 -11.88 -7.43
CA LEU A 341 11.61 -13.09 -6.63
C LEU A 341 12.40 -12.83 -5.35
N ILE A 342 11.79 -13.11 -4.21
CA ILE A 342 12.43 -13.04 -2.90
C ILE A 342 12.45 -14.44 -2.32
N SER A 343 13.62 -14.91 -1.92
CA SER A 343 13.81 -16.15 -1.15
C SER A 343 14.46 -15.81 0.18
N ASP A 344 13.87 -16.26 1.27
CA ASP A 344 14.35 -16.04 2.64
C ASP A 344 14.43 -17.39 3.35
N ILE A 345 15.62 -17.79 3.80
CA ILE A 345 15.87 -19.05 4.48
C ILE A 345 16.45 -18.73 5.85
N SER A 346 15.89 -19.35 6.90
CA SER A 346 16.37 -19.26 8.26
C SER A 346 16.65 -20.67 8.80
N ILE A 347 17.84 -20.88 9.33
CA ILE A 347 18.30 -22.18 9.83
C ILE A 347 18.64 -22.03 11.32
N PRO A 348 18.07 -22.85 12.23
CA PRO A 348 18.47 -22.86 13.63
C PRO A 348 19.92 -23.35 13.78
N VAL A 349 20.68 -22.67 14.63
CA VAL A 349 22.10 -22.99 14.90
C VAL A 349 22.23 -23.47 16.35
N GLY A 350 22.39 -24.77 16.52
CA GLY A 350 22.44 -25.38 17.86
C GLY A 350 21.11 -25.29 18.61
N HIS A 351 21.15 -25.38 19.95
CA HIS A 351 19.96 -25.41 20.80
C HIS A 351 19.72 -24.13 21.60
N GLY A 352 20.57 -23.11 21.44
CA GLY A 352 20.57 -21.89 22.25
C GLY A 352 19.63 -20.78 21.82
N GLY A 353 18.76 -21.01 20.81
CA GLY A 353 17.87 -19.99 20.26
C GLY A 353 18.56 -19.06 19.25
N VAL A 354 19.66 -19.50 18.66
CA VAL A 354 20.35 -18.79 17.57
C VAL A 354 19.82 -19.31 16.23
N SER A 355 19.62 -18.42 15.24
CA SER A 355 19.34 -18.78 13.84
C SER A 355 20.17 -17.94 12.88
N ALA A 356 20.62 -18.57 11.79
CA ALA A 356 21.28 -17.90 10.67
C ALA A 356 20.32 -17.78 9.50
N GLY A 357 20.25 -16.60 8.88
CA GLY A 357 19.38 -16.31 7.75
C GLY A 357 20.14 -15.91 6.50
N TRP A 358 19.60 -16.31 5.35
CA TRP A 358 20.00 -15.84 4.04
C TRP A 358 18.79 -15.38 3.24
N ARG A 359 18.85 -14.16 2.74
CA ARG A 359 17.82 -13.57 1.88
C ARG A 359 18.42 -13.23 0.53
N ALA A 360 17.76 -13.65 -0.54
CA ALA A 360 18.05 -13.25 -1.89
C ALA A 360 16.87 -12.49 -2.48
N GLU A 361 17.13 -11.32 -3.03
CA GLU A 361 16.19 -10.54 -3.83
C GLU A 361 16.68 -10.49 -5.28
N LEU A 362 15.93 -11.12 -6.18
CA LEU A 362 16.21 -11.21 -7.61
C LEU A 362 15.18 -10.37 -8.35
N SER A 363 15.64 -9.35 -9.06
CA SER A 363 14.79 -8.49 -9.88
C SER A 363 15.16 -8.66 -11.35
N ALA A 364 14.17 -8.91 -12.19
CA ALA A 364 14.34 -8.94 -13.63
C ALA A 364 14.65 -7.54 -14.18
N ALA A 365 15.12 -7.47 -15.44
CA ALA A 365 15.26 -6.18 -16.11
C ALA A 365 13.90 -5.54 -16.38
N ALA A 366 13.77 -4.24 -16.10
CA ALA A 366 12.58 -3.46 -16.43
C ALA A 366 12.63 -3.05 -17.91
N THR A 367 12.05 -3.86 -18.79
CA THR A 367 12.00 -3.64 -20.25
C THR A 367 10.66 -3.13 -20.74
N HIS A 368 9.58 -3.40 -20.01
CA HIS A 368 8.22 -2.94 -20.28
C HIS A 368 7.98 -1.54 -19.70
N VAL A 369 8.77 -0.59 -20.17
CA VAL A 369 8.74 0.80 -19.71
C VAL A 369 7.97 1.67 -20.70
N LYS A 370 7.55 2.84 -20.24
CA LYS A 370 6.91 3.83 -21.10
C LYS A 370 7.84 4.25 -22.24
N LYS A 371 7.29 4.48 -23.41
CA LYS A 371 8.07 4.92 -24.57
C LYS A 371 8.91 6.15 -24.29
N GLY A 372 10.22 5.99 -24.46
CA GLY A 372 11.21 7.03 -24.19
C GLY A 372 11.84 6.99 -22.80
N ASP A 373 11.34 6.15 -21.89
CA ASP A 373 11.99 5.91 -20.60
C ASP A 373 13.13 4.89 -20.77
N PRO A 374 14.21 5.01 -20.00
CA PRO A 374 15.33 4.07 -20.07
C PRO A 374 14.92 2.71 -19.47
N HIS A 375 15.40 1.64 -20.08
CA HIS A 375 15.36 0.31 -19.47
C HIS A 375 16.27 0.26 -18.25
N GLN A 376 15.87 -0.49 -17.23
CA GLN A 376 16.69 -0.75 -16.04
C GLN A 376 17.17 -2.19 -16.05
N ALA A 377 18.46 -2.38 -15.75
CA ALA A 377 19.03 -3.71 -15.63
C ALA A 377 18.48 -4.45 -14.42
N GLY A 378 18.30 -5.75 -14.54
CA GLY A 378 17.98 -6.60 -13.41
C GLY A 378 19.15 -6.71 -12.42
N TYR A 379 18.85 -7.19 -11.21
CA TYR A 379 19.86 -7.36 -10.16
C TYR A 379 19.57 -8.57 -9.27
N ALA A 380 20.61 -9.00 -8.57
CA ALA A 380 20.54 -9.92 -7.45
C ALA A 380 21.21 -9.26 -6.23
N VAL A 381 20.48 -9.17 -5.12
CA VAL A 381 20.96 -8.66 -3.85
C VAL A 381 20.83 -9.77 -2.80
N HIS A 382 21.92 -10.00 -2.05
CA HIS A 382 21.96 -11.01 -1.00
C HIS A 382 22.21 -10.34 0.34
N SER A 383 21.46 -10.78 1.36
CA SER A 383 21.58 -10.34 2.75
C SER A 383 21.76 -11.56 3.66
N PHE A 384 22.51 -11.41 4.73
CA PHE A 384 22.72 -12.43 5.74
C PHE A 384 22.33 -11.90 7.12
N SER A 385 21.74 -12.74 7.93
CA SER A 385 21.33 -12.36 9.28
C SER A 385 21.74 -13.40 10.32
N LEU A 386 21.94 -12.94 11.54
CA LEU A 386 22.09 -13.76 12.73
C LEU A 386 21.08 -13.26 13.75
N SER A 387 20.17 -14.11 14.17
CA SER A 387 19.13 -13.80 15.15
C SER A 387 19.30 -14.62 16.39
N TYR A 388 18.96 -14.03 17.54
CA TYR A 388 19.04 -14.66 18.84
C TYR A 388 17.74 -14.45 19.62
N LYS A 389 17.05 -15.55 19.91
CA LYS A 389 15.85 -15.63 20.75
C LYS A 389 16.11 -16.64 21.87
N PRO A 390 16.66 -16.19 23.01
CA PRO A 390 17.05 -17.11 24.09
C PRO A 390 15.85 -17.89 24.63
N VAL A 391 16.00 -19.19 24.74
CA VAL A 391 14.96 -20.11 25.25
C VAL A 391 14.52 -19.73 26.67
N SER A 392 15.45 -19.23 27.47
CA SER A 392 15.23 -18.83 28.89
C SER A 392 14.52 -17.48 29.03
N VAL A 393 14.58 -16.59 28.01
CA VAL A 393 13.98 -15.23 28.04
C VAL A 393 13.15 -15.03 26.78
N LYS A 394 11.96 -15.64 26.75
CA LYS A 394 11.06 -15.62 25.57
C LYS A 394 10.63 -14.22 25.12
N SER A 395 10.77 -13.23 26.01
CA SER A 395 10.42 -11.82 25.71
C SER A 395 11.54 -11.05 25.02
N PHE A 396 12.74 -11.62 24.85
CA PHE A 396 13.88 -10.94 24.22
C PHE A 396 14.18 -11.51 22.84
N GLU A 397 14.46 -10.63 21.90
CA GLU A 397 14.93 -10.94 20.56
C GLU A 397 15.99 -9.91 20.14
N ALA A 398 17.08 -10.38 19.56
CA ALA A 398 18.11 -9.54 18.94
C ALA A 398 18.48 -10.10 17.57
N SER A 399 18.74 -9.24 16.58
CA SER A 399 19.13 -9.66 15.24
C SER A 399 20.12 -8.66 14.65
N VAL A 400 21.19 -9.18 14.04
CA VAL A 400 22.14 -8.42 13.22
C VAL A 400 21.95 -8.85 11.77
N THR A 401 21.80 -7.90 10.88
CA THR A 401 21.64 -8.14 9.44
C THR A 401 22.69 -7.39 8.65
N LEU A 402 23.35 -8.08 7.74
CA LEU A 402 24.23 -7.53 6.70
C LEU A 402 23.44 -7.47 5.40
N ASP A 403 22.83 -6.33 5.11
CA ASP A 403 22.06 -6.10 3.89
C ASP A 403 22.98 -5.80 2.72
N ASN A 404 22.59 -6.26 1.50
CA ASN A 404 23.37 -6.11 0.28
C ASN A 404 24.86 -6.45 0.50
N ALA A 405 25.11 -7.67 1.00
CA ALA A 405 26.43 -8.11 1.48
C ALA A 405 27.54 -7.94 0.44
N PHE A 406 27.22 -8.05 -0.84
CA PHE A 406 28.18 -7.91 -1.96
C PHE A 406 28.28 -6.48 -2.50
N ASN A 407 27.64 -5.51 -1.83
CA ASN A 407 27.63 -4.10 -2.21
C ASN A 407 27.23 -3.87 -3.69
N LYS A 408 26.22 -4.61 -4.13
CA LYS A 408 25.71 -4.49 -5.51
C LYS A 408 25.06 -3.13 -5.72
N LEU A 409 25.52 -2.38 -6.71
CA LEU A 409 24.78 -1.21 -7.17
C LEU A 409 23.54 -1.70 -7.93
N ALA A 410 22.38 -1.52 -7.33
CA ALA A 410 21.09 -1.91 -7.88
C ALA A 410 20.18 -0.69 -7.96
N MET A 411 19.30 -0.67 -8.94
CA MET A 411 18.30 0.38 -9.13
C MET A 411 16.93 -0.26 -9.26
N ASN A 412 15.91 0.35 -8.62
CA ASN A 412 14.53 -0.10 -8.83
C ASN A 412 14.05 0.22 -10.25
N GLY A 413 12.85 -0.25 -10.62
CA GLY A 413 12.26 -0.04 -11.96
C GLY A 413 12.09 1.42 -12.38
N LYS A 414 12.21 2.38 -11.44
CA LYS A 414 12.17 3.84 -11.70
C LYS A 414 13.55 4.48 -11.77
N GLY A 415 14.63 3.68 -11.68
CA GLY A 415 16.00 4.18 -11.72
C GLY A 415 16.46 4.84 -10.41
N VAL A 416 15.81 4.58 -9.30
CA VAL A 416 16.26 5.04 -7.96
C VAL A 416 17.25 4.01 -7.41
N PRO A 417 18.47 4.44 -6.99
CA PRO A 417 19.43 3.54 -6.37
C PRO A 417 18.86 2.90 -5.10
N LEU A 418 19.08 1.62 -4.93
CA LEU A 418 18.86 0.90 -3.68
C LEU A 418 20.02 1.17 -2.71
N SER A 419 19.81 0.91 -1.43
CA SER A 419 20.86 1.02 -0.41
C SER A 419 22.06 0.11 -0.77
N GLY A 420 23.27 0.64 -0.60
CA GLY A 420 24.48 -0.17 -0.63
C GLY A 420 24.54 -1.12 0.56
N ARG A 421 25.72 -1.72 0.79
CA ARG A 421 25.94 -2.60 1.94
C ARG A 421 25.67 -1.86 3.24
N THR A 422 24.82 -2.43 4.09
CA THR A 422 24.39 -1.84 5.36
C THR A 422 24.40 -2.91 6.44
N VAL A 423 24.82 -2.55 7.65
CA VAL A 423 24.68 -3.39 8.85
C VAL A 423 23.59 -2.80 9.72
N SER A 424 22.63 -3.61 10.08
CA SER A 424 21.49 -3.23 10.93
C SER A 424 21.48 -4.08 12.19
N LEU A 425 21.20 -3.47 13.34
CA LEU A 425 20.95 -4.14 14.61
C LEU A 425 19.49 -3.90 15.01
N TYR A 426 18.78 -4.96 15.28
CA TYR A 426 17.42 -4.95 15.80
C TYR A 426 17.40 -5.59 17.19
N THR A 427 16.70 -4.98 18.13
CA THR A 427 16.43 -5.57 19.44
C THR A 427 14.96 -5.35 19.81
N ARG A 428 14.36 -6.35 20.44
CA ARG A 428 12.99 -6.31 20.93
C ARG A 428 12.92 -6.91 22.33
N TYR A 429 12.18 -6.26 23.19
CA TYR A 429 11.82 -6.78 24.50
C TYR A 429 10.32 -6.57 24.75
N GLN A 430 9.64 -7.59 25.22
CA GLN A 430 8.23 -7.56 25.59
C GLN A 430 8.14 -7.76 27.11
N TRP A 431 7.55 -6.79 27.82
CA TRP A 431 7.30 -6.85 29.27
C TRP A 431 5.85 -7.16 29.59
#